data_2d277ae1e824e53633d06bf4a2b1884b
#
_entry.id   2d277ae1e824e53633d06bf4a2b1884b
#
_cell.length_a   1.000
_cell.length_b   1.000
_cell.length_c   1.000
_cell.angle_alpha   90.00
_cell.angle_beta   90.00
_cell.angle_gamma   90.00
#
_symmetry.space_group_name_H-M   'P 1'
#
loop_
_entity.id
_entity.type
_entity.pdbx_description
1 polymer ?
#
loop_
_entity_poly.entity_id
_entity_poly.type
_entity_poly.pdbx_seq_one_letter_code
_entity_poly.pdbx_strand_id
1 'polypeptide(L)'
;MSHCTRTFSAIAMAALFSFASCASAANQVPLERWRSYSGVSWDTPESGQPAPFSGSVNAPVAGIHFDAKGRAFVSTPRLVSASAPATLSILDTRTQSGPARLTAFPSRLGNAIDSAPDRNLRNVLGFYVDRKNGWLWALDMGFVAGEAESPLGSQKLVVLDLDSGRTVKRIPLDGVADRKASFLNDVVVDEDRRIAYISDSGSRSAPENRVGLIVVDFNTGTARRVLDRHPALQIEPGVKVVSHGAEVWPGKPLLIGINGIALSPDAETLYWTVTTGTHAYALPTAVLKQHGSTDAQIAGQILNLGTVGGNTDGLVTDARGNLYITDVTRNGIVRYDPKTRTMSLIAANEAVRWPDTPAIRPDGDLIFTSSSLNDHFAGAVKPGHERYELWRLPLSASPATKK
;
A
#
# COMPACT_ATOMS: atom_id res chain seq x y z
N MET A 1 60.70 -46.62 48.31
CA MET A 1 60.08 -47.01 47.03
C MET A 1 58.93 -46.03 46.77
N SER A 2 59.18 -45.02 45.96
CA SER A 2 58.28 -43.89 45.76
C SER A 2 57.76 -43.96 44.31
N HIS A 3 56.45 -44.11 44.13
CA HIS A 3 55.81 -44.04 42.82
C HIS A 3 55.26 -42.62 42.59
N CYS A 4 55.83 -41.97 41.62
CA CYS A 4 55.45 -40.66 41.14
C CYS A 4 54.42 -40.85 40.02
N THR A 5 53.15 -40.47 40.23
CA THR A 5 52.09 -40.50 39.22
C THR A 5 52.02 -39.11 38.57
N ARG A 6 52.31 -39.02 37.28
CA ARG A 6 52.16 -37.81 36.48
C ARG A 6 50.74 -37.74 35.92
N THR A 7 49.97 -36.74 36.31
CA THR A 7 48.69 -36.37 35.72
C THR A 7 48.92 -35.50 34.48
N PHE A 8 48.46 -35.94 33.32
CA PHE A 8 48.38 -35.15 32.10
C PHE A 8 47.05 -34.40 32.08
N SER A 9 47.12 -33.06 32.17
CA SER A 9 45.98 -32.20 31.90
C SER A 9 45.90 -31.92 30.40
N ALA A 10 44.83 -32.43 29.77
CA ALA A 10 44.46 -32.08 28.38
C ALA A 10 43.67 -30.75 28.39
N ILE A 11 44.26 -29.73 27.83
CA ILE A 11 43.59 -28.44 27.54
C ILE A 11 42.87 -28.61 26.20
N ALA A 12 41.54 -28.71 26.22
CA ALA A 12 40.70 -28.67 25.03
C ALA A 12 40.49 -27.21 24.63
N MET A 13 41.12 -26.80 23.55
CA MET A 13 40.92 -25.51 22.90
C MET A 13 39.65 -25.57 22.05
N ALA A 14 38.52 -25.02 22.56
CA ALA A 14 37.29 -24.85 21.79
C ALA A 14 37.46 -23.65 20.84
N ALA A 15 37.69 -23.91 19.56
CA ALA A 15 37.63 -22.91 18.51
C ALA A 15 36.17 -22.51 18.25
N LEU A 16 35.75 -21.34 18.74
CA LEU A 16 34.51 -20.71 18.39
C LEU A 16 34.63 -20.19 16.93
N PHE A 17 34.08 -20.95 15.98
CA PHE A 17 33.82 -20.44 14.66
C PHE A 17 32.61 -19.50 14.72
N SER A 18 32.89 -18.20 14.80
CA SER A 18 31.90 -17.15 14.49
C SER A 18 31.63 -17.19 13.00
N PHE A 19 30.55 -17.84 12.61
CA PHE A 19 29.99 -17.63 11.27
C PHE A 19 29.41 -16.21 11.23
N ALA A 20 30.25 -15.25 10.85
CA ALA A 20 29.77 -13.97 10.39
C ALA A 20 28.98 -14.24 9.10
N SER A 21 27.66 -14.17 9.20
CA SER A 21 26.77 -14.18 8.04
C SER A 21 27.03 -12.89 7.27
N CYS A 22 28.00 -12.91 6.36
CA CYS A 22 28.13 -11.89 5.33
C CYS A 22 26.93 -12.06 4.40
N ALA A 23 25.77 -11.49 4.78
CA ALA A 23 24.69 -11.24 3.84
C ALA A 23 25.28 -10.39 2.74
N SER A 24 25.36 -10.98 1.55
CA SER A 24 25.92 -10.40 0.34
C SER A 24 25.26 -9.03 0.06
N ALA A 25 26.02 -7.95 0.27
CA ALA A 25 25.68 -6.61 -0.22
C ALA A 25 25.84 -6.50 -1.77
N ALA A 26 26.03 -7.63 -2.43
CA ALA A 26 26.22 -7.70 -3.88
C ALA A 26 24.87 -7.55 -4.58
N ASN A 27 24.70 -6.42 -5.28
CA ASN A 27 23.67 -6.11 -6.30
C ASN A 27 22.35 -5.49 -5.81
N GLN A 28 22.35 -4.63 -4.80
CA GLN A 28 21.20 -3.75 -4.59
C GLN A 28 21.17 -2.68 -5.71
N VAL A 29 19.99 -2.50 -6.30
CA VAL A 29 19.74 -1.40 -7.24
C VAL A 29 19.61 -0.11 -6.43
N PRO A 30 20.30 0.99 -6.78
CA PRO A 30 20.19 2.23 -6.02
C PRO A 30 18.77 2.79 -6.10
N LEU A 31 18.21 3.15 -4.94
CA LEU A 31 16.99 3.94 -4.86
C LEU A 31 17.32 5.41 -5.08
N GLU A 32 16.60 6.05 -5.99
CA GLU A 32 16.77 7.45 -6.33
C GLU A 32 15.58 8.26 -5.77
N ARG A 33 15.86 9.36 -5.04
CA ARG A 33 14.82 10.31 -4.67
C ARG A 33 14.39 11.08 -5.92
N TRP A 34 13.24 10.68 -6.50
CA TRP A 34 12.75 11.27 -7.73
C TRP A 34 12.13 12.64 -7.53
N ARG A 35 11.35 12.81 -6.43
CA ARG A 35 10.71 14.08 -6.06
C ARG A 35 10.75 14.25 -4.54
N SER A 36 10.80 15.50 -4.08
CA SER A 36 10.75 15.82 -2.66
C SER A 36 9.95 17.11 -2.45
N TYR A 37 8.80 16.99 -1.83
CA TYR A 37 7.88 18.08 -1.61
C TYR A 37 7.85 18.49 -0.14
N SER A 38 7.82 19.81 0.12
CA SER A 38 7.71 20.41 1.45
C SER A 38 6.27 20.74 1.84
N GLY A 39 5.31 20.06 1.27
CA GLY A 39 3.88 20.24 1.49
C GLY A 39 3.09 20.08 0.21
N VAL A 40 1.82 20.49 0.23
CA VAL A 40 0.89 20.42 -0.90
C VAL A 40 0.27 21.79 -1.20
N SER A 41 -0.10 21.99 -2.46
CA SER A 41 -0.85 23.15 -2.93
C SER A 41 -1.94 22.70 -3.91
N TRP A 42 -3.06 23.39 -3.89
CA TRP A 42 -4.14 23.21 -4.86
C TRP A 42 -4.49 24.54 -5.53
N ASP A 43 -5.02 24.47 -6.74
CA ASP A 43 -5.56 25.65 -7.42
C ASP A 43 -6.67 26.28 -6.56
N THR A 44 -6.62 27.61 -6.41
CA THR A 44 -7.66 28.33 -5.70
C THR A 44 -8.86 28.61 -6.62
N PRO A 45 -10.10 28.61 -6.07
CA PRO A 45 -11.29 28.90 -6.88
C PRO A 45 -11.26 30.29 -7.51
N GLU A 46 -10.65 31.27 -6.84
CA GLU A 46 -10.66 32.69 -7.27
C GLU A 46 -9.65 32.97 -8.38
N SER A 47 -8.47 32.34 -8.34
CA SER A 47 -7.37 32.68 -9.24
C SER A 47 -7.04 31.62 -10.27
N GLY A 48 -7.48 30.37 -10.05
CA GLY A 48 -7.04 29.21 -10.81
C GLY A 48 -5.55 28.90 -10.67
N GLN A 49 -4.84 29.62 -9.78
CA GLN A 49 -3.41 29.43 -9.54
C GLN A 49 -3.18 28.56 -8.31
N PRO A 50 -2.13 27.73 -8.31
CA PRO A 50 -1.77 26.93 -7.15
C PRO A 50 -1.43 27.84 -5.96
N ALA A 51 -2.04 27.55 -4.79
CA ALA A 51 -1.71 28.20 -3.54
C ALA A 51 -1.35 27.14 -2.50
N PRO A 52 -0.33 27.39 -1.64
CA PRO A 52 -0.02 26.49 -0.53
C PRO A 52 -1.25 26.25 0.34
N PHE A 53 -1.49 25.01 0.69
CA PHE A 53 -2.53 24.65 1.62
C PHE A 53 -1.99 24.73 3.06
N SER A 54 -2.54 25.64 3.87
CA SER A 54 -2.06 25.87 5.25
C SER A 54 -2.16 24.64 6.16
N GLY A 55 -3.08 23.72 5.85
CA GLY A 55 -3.21 22.41 6.54
C GLY A 55 -2.37 21.30 5.92
N SER A 56 -1.30 21.61 5.19
CA SER A 56 -0.49 20.68 4.41
C SER A 56 0.00 19.49 5.23
N VAL A 57 0.37 19.71 6.50
CA VAL A 57 0.78 18.66 7.44
C VAL A 57 -0.30 17.59 7.65
N ASN A 58 -1.55 17.92 7.39
CA ASN A 58 -2.71 17.03 7.56
C ASN A 58 -3.16 16.39 6.24
N ALA A 59 -2.42 16.58 5.16
CA ALA A 59 -2.72 16.06 3.83
C ALA A 59 -1.53 15.30 3.24
N PRO A 60 -1.03 14.25 3.90
CA PRO A 60 0.08 13.47 3.39
C PRO A 60 -0.26 12.82 2.05
N VAL A 61 0.69 12.83 1.12
CA VAL A 61 0.58 12.10 -0.14
C VAL A 61 0.82 10.63 0.14
N ALA A 62 -0.22 9.80 0.00
CA ALA A 62 -0.18 8.36 0.31
C ALA A 62 -0.11 7.50 -0.96
N GLY A 63 -1.19 7.38 -1.71
CA GLY A 63 -1.23 6.58 -2.93
C GLY A 63 -0.68 7.28 -4.17
N ILE A 64 -0.11 6.51 -5.11
CA ILE A 64 0.29 6.99 -6.43
C ILE A 64 0.02 5.94 -7.51
N HIS A 65 -0.53 6.38 -8.65
CA HIS A 65 -0.62 5.58 -9.88
C HIS A 65 -0.39 6.46 -11.12
N PHE A 66 -0.05 5.82 -12.24
CA PHE A 66 0.20 6.51 -13.50
C PHE A 66 -0.71 5.97 -14.60
N ASP A 67 -1.28 6.86 -15.39
CA ASP A 67 -1.99 6.46 -16.61
C ASP A 67 -1.03 6.18 -17.78
N ALA A 68 -1.60 5.76 -18.91
CA ALA A 68 -0.83 5.48 -20.13
C ALA A 68 -0.13 6.73 -20.72
N LYS A 69 -0.61 7.93 -20.39
CA LYS A 69 -0.02 9.22 -20.80
C LYS A 69 1.08 9.69 -19.84
N GLY A 70 1.32 8.96 -18.76
CA GLY A 70 2.30 9.31 -17.71
C GLY A 70 1.80 10.37 -16.73
N ARG A 71 0.49 10.71 -16.71
CA ARG A 71 -0.07 11.57 -15.67
C ARG A 71 -0.03 10.81 -14.34
N ALA A 72 0.43 11.47 -13.29
CA ALA A 72 0.46 10.92 -11.95
C ALA A 72 -0.82 11.30 -11.20
N PHE A 73 -1.53 10.30 -10.70
CA PHE A 73 -2.65 10.47 -9.78
C PHE A 73 -2.17 10.15 -8.39
N VAL A 74 -2.60 10.93 -7.39
CA VAL A 74 -2.20 10.74 -5.99
C VAL A 74 -3.41 10.88 -5.08
N SER A 75 -3.38 10.14 -3.96
CA SER A 75 -4.33 10.32 -2.88
C SER A 75 -3.72 11.14 -1.74
N THR A 76 -4.56 11.97 -1.12
CA THR A 76 -4.32 12.71 0.11
C THR A 76 -5.45 12.39 1.07
N PRO A 77 -5.38 11.23 1.77
CA PRO A 77 -6.51 10.73 2.55
C PRO A 77 -6.80 11.64 3.74
N ARG A 78 -8.10 11.80 4.03
CA ARG A 78 -8.61 12.62 5.14
C ARG A 78 -8.65 11.85 6.47
N LEU A 79 -7.53 11.20 6.80
CA LEU A 79 -7.39 10.39 8.02
C LEU A 79 -6.92 11.21 9.22
N VAL A 80 -6.13 12.27 8.96
CA VAL A 80 -5.61 13.18 9.99
C VAL A 80 -6.54 14.38 10.16
N SER A 81 -7.05 14.91 9.05
CA SER A 81 -7.99 16.04 9.04
C SER A 81 -8.94 15.96 7.85
N ALA A 82 -10.17 16.35 8.05
CA ALA A 82 -11.17 16.47 6.99
C ALA A 82 -10.93 17.67 6.04
N SER A 83 -10.02 18.58 6.39
CA SER A 83 -9.88 19.88 5.71
C SER A 83 -9.16 19.85 4.36
N ALA A 84 -8.54 18.72 3.96
CA ALA A 84 -7.89 18.61 2.65
C ALA A 84 -8.86 18.94 1.51
N PRO A 85 -8.50 19.85 0.59
CA PRO A 85 -9.39 20.32 -0.50
C PRO A 85 -9.89 19.21 -1.43
N ALA A 86 -9.03 18.19 -1.65
CA ALA A 86 -9.40 17.00 -2.39
C ALA A 86 -8.69 15.79 -1.76
N THR A 87 -9.33 14.62 -1.81
CA THR A 87 -8.73 13.36 -1.39
C THR A 87 -8.06 12.61 -2.55
N LEU A 88 -8.39 12.96 -3.80
CA LEU A 88 -7.80 12.42 -5.03
C LEU A 88 -7.44 13.57 -5.96
N SER A 89 -6.24 13.55 -6.52
CA SER A 89 -5.71 14.64 -7.35
C SER A 89 -4.75 14.15 -8.43
N ILE A 90 -4.56 14.97 -9.46
CA ILE A 90 -3.46 14.85 -10.41
C ILE A 90 -2.28 15.65 -9.85
N LEU A 91 -1.10 15.03 -9.81
CA LEU A 91 0.15 15.65 -9.39
C LEU A 91 0.92 16.19 -10.58
N ASP A 92 1.33 17.47 -10.54
CA ASP A 92 2.28 18.03 -11.50
C ASP A 92 3.70 17.55 -11.20
N THR A 93 4.12 16.49 -11.87
CA THR A 93 5.45 15.87 -11.67
C THR A 93 6.60 16.69 -12.26
N ARG A 94 6.34 17.79 -12.97
CA ARG A 94 7.39 18.74 -13.44
C ARG A 94 7.97 19.53 -12.27
N THR A 95 7.17 19.81 -11.24
CA THR A 95 7.65 20.35 -9.97
C THR A 95 8.52 19.32 -9.26
N GLN A 96 9.78 19.65 -8.99
CA GLN A 96 10.74 18.72 -8.38
C GLN A 96 10.82 18.85 -6.86
N SER A 97 10.55 20.05 -6.33
CA SER A 97 10.66 20.41 -4.91
C SER A 97 9.70 21.58 -4.59
N GLY A 98 9.63 21.98 -3.33
CA GLY A 98 8.62 22.92 -2.86
C GLY A 98 7.29 22.23 -2.61
N PRO A 99 6.15 22.94 -2.51
CA PRO A 99 4.84 22.31 -2.38
C PRO A 99 4.48 21.49 -3.63
N ALA A 100 3.99 20.27 -3.45
CA ALA A 100 3.43 19.45 -4.52
C ALA A 100 2.21 20.17 -5.12
N ARG A 101 2.22 20.39 -6.43
CA ARG A 101 1.09 21.03 -7.12
C ARG A 101 0.07 19.98 -7.48
N LEU A 102 -1.13 20.12 -6.91
CA LEU A 102 -2.23 19.16 -7.03
C LEU A 102 -3.43 19.82 -7.70
N THR A 103 -3.99 19.14 -8.70
CA THR A 103 -5.28 19.49 -9.29
C THR A 103 -6.30 18.45 -8.88
N ALA A 104 -7.39 18.87 -8.22
CA ALA A 104 -8.42 17.96 -7.72
C ALA A 104 -9.02 17.12 -8.86
N PHE A 105 -9.10 15.80 -8.67
CA PHE A 105 -9.70 14.88 -9.64
C PHE A 105 -10.84 14.08 -8.96
N PRO A 106 -12.04 13.99 -9.56
CA PRO A 106 -12.41 14.55 -10.86
C PRO A 106 -12.60 16.07 -10.86
N SER A 107 -12.87 16.68 -9.71
CA SER A 107 -13.01 18.12 -9.49
C SER A 107 -13.04 18.41 -7.98
N ARG A 108 -12.95 19.69 -7.58
CA ARG A 108 -13.13 20.09 -6.16
C ARG A 108 -14.53 19.69 -5.64
N LEU A 109 -15.56 19.96 -6.43
CA LEU A 109 -16.94 19.58 -6.06
C LEU A 109 -17.10 18.08 -5.92
N GLY A 110 -16.48 17.30 -6.80
CA GLY A 110 -16.47 15.84 -6.71
C GLY A 110 -15.73 15.28 -5.50
N ASN A 111 -14.95 16.11 -4.80
CA ASN A 111 -14.24 15.80 -3.55
C ASN A 111 -14.85 16.50 -2.32
N ALA A 112 -16.01 17.16 -2.44
CA ALA A 112 -16.65 17.87 -1.32
C ALA A 112 -17.26 16.87 -0.33
N ILE A 113 -16.95 17.03 0.97
CA ILE A 113 -17.42 16.10 2.02
C ILE A 113 -18.81 16.45 2.56
N ASP A 114 -19.23 17.72 2.46
CA ASP A 114 -20.41 18.25 3.13
C ASP A 114 -21.71 18.01 2.37
N SER A 115 -21.63 17.49 1.15
CA SER A 115 -22.79 17.23 0.29
C SER A 115 -22.71 15.86 -0.37
N ALA A 116 -23.86 15.19 -0.50
CA ALA A 116 -24.04 13.97 -1.25
C ALA A 116 -22.96 12.88 -0.98
N PRO A 117 -22.91 12.30 0.24
CA PRO A 117 -21.90 11.30 0.61
C PRO A 117 -21.91 10.07 -0.31
N ASP A 118 -23.04 9.77 -0.95
CA ASP A 118 -23.20 8.73 -1.95
C ASP A 118 -22.58 9.06 -3.33
N ARG A 119 -22.34 10.34 -3.61
CA ARG A 119 -21.86 10.82 -4.92
C ARG A 119 -20.41 11.28 -4.92
N ASN A 120 -20.03 12.08 -3.93
CA ASN A 120 -18.71 12.71 -3.84
C ASN A 120 -17.69 11.78 -3.20
N LEU A 121 -16.41 11.97 -3.55
CA LEU A 121 -15.30 11.28 -2.89
C LEU A 121 -15.03 11.93 -1.54
N ARG A 122 -15.15 11.17 -0.48
CA ARG A 122 -14.93 11.64 0.89
C ARG A 122 -13.52 11.36 1.38
N ASN A 123 -13.05 10.11 1.23
CA ASN A 123 -11.76 9.69 1.75
C ASN A 123 -11.20 8.52 0.94
N VAL A 124 -10.35 8.82 -0.02
CA VAL A 124 -9.66 7.85 -0.87
C VAL A 124 -8.22 7.68 -0.36
N LEU A 125 -7.84 6.46 -0.02
CA LEU A 125 -6.47 6.03 0.20
C LEU A 125 -6.02 5.19 -1.00
N GLY A 126 -6.57 4.00 -1.15
CA GLY A 126 -6.34 3.11 -2.29
C GLY A 126 -7.17 3.51 -3.51
N PHE A 127 -6.57 3.41 -4.67
CA PHE A 127 -7.23 3.56 -5.96
C PHE A 127 -6.41 2.83 -7.03
N TYR A 128 -7.03 2.52 -8.15
CA TYR A 128 -6.37 1.82 -9.25
C TYR A 128 -6.55 2.57 -10.57
N VAL A 129 -5.50 2.64 -11.38
CA VAL A 129 -5.56 3.21 -12.74
C VAL A 129 -5.59 2.08 -13.75
N ASP A 130 -6.76 1.85 -14.32
CA ASP A 130 -7.04 0.91 -15.39
C ASP A 130 -6.65 1.54 -16.73
N ARG A 131 -5.45 1.21 -17.18
CA ARG A 131 -4.90 1.78 -18.41
C ARG A 131 -5.56 1.25 -19.66
N LYS A 132 -6.10 0.06 -19.60
CA LYS A 132 -6.75 -0.60 -20.73
C LYS A 132 -8.07 0.06 -21.07
N ASN A 133 -8.89 0.33 -20.06
CA ASN A 133 -10.23 0.90 -20.25
C ASN A 133 -10.24 2.44 -20.16
N GLY A 134 -9.11 3.07 -19.77
CA GLY A 134 -9.02 4.52 -19.57
C GLY A 134 -9.78 4.98 -18.32
N TRP A 135 -9.82 4.18 -17.27
CA TRP A 135 -10.58 4.44 -16.05
C TRP A 135 -9.70 4.56 -14.80
N LEU A 136 -10.23 5.27 -13.81
CA LEU A 136 -9.69 5.28 -12.46
C LEU A 136 -10.76 4.72 -11.51
N TRP A 137 -10.38 3.72 -10.71
CA TRP A 137 -11.22 3.09 -9.71
C TRP A 137 -10.83 3.65 -8.34
N ALA A 138 -11.63 4.57 -7.80
CA ALA A 138 -11.41 5.21 -6.52
C ALA A 138 -12.14 4.44 -5.42
N LEU A 139 -11.41 3.92 -4.44
CA LEU A 139 -11.96 3.27 -3.27
C LEU A 139 -12.22 4.30 -2.17
N ASP A 140 -13.48 4.62 -1.94
CA ASP A 140 -13.86 5.58 -0.91
C ASP A 140 -14.19 4.84 0.40
N MET A 141 -13.37 5.07 1.43
CA MET A 141 -13.58 4.53 2.78
C MET A 141 -14.83 5.10 3.46
N GLY A 142 -15.31 6.23 2.97
CA GLY A 142 -16.53 6.89 3.43
C GLY A 142 -16.38 7.77 4.65
N PHE A 143 -15.61 7.38 5.67
CA PHE A 143 -15.37 8.20 6.86
C PHE A 143 -14.23 9.21 6.63
N VAL A 144 -14.25 10.29 7.38
CA VAL A 144 -13.14 11.25 7.48
C VAL A 144 -12.71 11.39 8.95
N ALA A 145 -11.58 12.05 9.20
CA ALA A 145 -11.07 12.28 10.54
C ALA A 145 -12.17 12.84 11.47
N GLY A 146 -12.30 12.25 12.66
CA GLY A 146 -13.32 12.62 13.67
C GLY A 146 -14.65 11.85 13.56
N GLU A 147 -14.91 11.13 12.46
CA GLU A 147 -16.12 10.34 12.30
C GLU A 147 -15.95 8.91 12.85
N ALA A 148 -16.76 8.54 13.83
CA ALA A 148 -16.80 7.19 14.37
C ALA A 148 -17.46 6.17 13.43
N GLU A 149 -18.33 6.64 12.54
CA GLU A 149 -19.08 5.83 11.59
C GLU A 149 -19.13 6.51 10.23
N SER A 150 -18.90 5.77 9.17
CA SER A 150 -19.07 6.26 7.79
C SER A 150 -20.54 6.61 7.53
N PRO A 151 -20.88 7.76 6.95
CA PRO A 151 -22.25 8.05 6.51
C PRO A 151 -22.79 6.95 5.58
N LEU A 152 -24.09 6.71 5.59
CA LEU A 152 -24.73 5.75 4.70
C LEU A 152 -24.50 6.15 3.24
N GLY A 153 -24.13 5.19 2.38
CA GLY A 153 -23.81 5.39 0.96
C GLY A 153 -22.43 5.94 0.70
N SER A 154 -21.64 6.25 1.75
CA SER A 154 -20.31 6.84 1.57
C SER A 154 -19.21 5.81 1.30
N GLN A 155 -19.35 4.57 1.80
CA GLN A 155 -18.43 3.49 1.46
C GLN A 155 -18.77 2.95 0.05
N LYS A 156 -17.89 3.17 -0.90
CA LYS A 156 -18.17 2.85 -2.31
C LYS A 156 -16.93 2.71 -3.16
N LEU A 157 -17.05 2.03 -4.27
CA LEU A 157 -16.09 2.04 -5.37
C LEU A 157 -16.63 2.93 -6.49
N VAL A 158 -15.88 3.97 -6.85
CA VAL A 158 -16.26 4.93 -7.90
C VAL A 158 -15.33 4.77 -9.08
N VAL A 159 -15.91 4.47 -10.25
CA VAL A 159 -15.17 4.38 -11.51
C VAL A 159 -15.31 5.69 -12.26
N LEU A 160 -14.20 6.32 -12.57
CA LEU A 160 -14.08 7.62 -13.22
C LEU A 160 -13.37 7.46 -14.56
N ASP A 161 -13.86 8.15 -15.58
CA ASP A 161 -13.15 8.28 -16.84
C ASP A 161 -11.93 9.17 -16.67
N LEU A 162 -10.75 8.71 -17.07
CA LEU A 162 -9.46 9.38 -16.83
C LEU A 162 -9.32 10.72 -17.55
N ASP A 163 -9.96 10.89 -18.70
CA ASP A 163 -9.81 12.11 -19.49
C ASP A 163 -10.83 13.17 -19.12
N SER A 164 -12.09 12.78 -18.93
CA SER A 164 -13.18 13.72 -18.65
C SER A 164 -13.48 13.91 -17.16
N GLY A 165 -13.01 13.01 -16.29
CA GLY A 165 -13.38 12.95 -14.88
C GLY A 165 -14.85 12.56 -14.64
N ARG A 166 -15.59 12.17 -15.68
CA ARG A 166 -16.99 11.76 -15.53
C ARG A 166 -17.09 10.43 -14.79
N THR A 167 -18.09 10.32 -13.92
CA THR A 167 -18.39 9.04 -13.29
C THR A 167 -18.96 8.05 -14.33
N VAL A 168 -18.28 6.92 -14.47
CA VAL A 168 -18.70 5.78 -15.27
C VAL A 168 -19.67 4.92 -14.45
N LYS A 169 -19.31 4.61 -13.20
CA LYS A 169 -20.15 3.81 -12.30
C LYS A 169 -19.83 4.10 -10.84
N ARG A 170 -20.83 3.93 -9.97
CA ARG A 170 -20.68 3.87 -8.51
C ARG A 170 -21.23 2.55 -8.01
N ILE A 171 -20.48 1.88 -7.15
CA ILE A 171 -20.88 0.60 -6.58
C ILE A 171 -20.84 0.78 -5.07
N PRO A 172 -21.99 0.78 -4.37
CA PRO A 172 -22.04 0.91 -2.92
C PRO A 172 -21.47 -0.33 -2.24
N LEU A 173 -20.79 -0.15 -1.11
CA LEU A 173 -20.16 -1.22 -0.33
C LEU A 173 -20.79 -1.40 1.05
N ASP A 174 -21.79 -0.58 1.44
CA ASP A 174 -22.44 -0.66 2.75
C ASP A 174 -23.00 -2.05 3.11
N GLY A 175 -23.31 -2.88 2.11
CA GLY A 175 -23.80 -4.24 2.33
C GLY A 175 -22.69 -5.28 2.63
N VAL A 176 -21.43 -4.94 2.40
CA VAL A 176 -20.27 -5.84 2.51
C VAL A 176 -19.13 -5.27 3.35
N ALA A 177 -19.12 -3.97 3.60
CA ALA A 177 -18.22 -3.27 4.50
C ALA A 177 -18.99 -2.78 5.74
N ASP A 178 -18.37 -2.86 6.90
CA ASP A 178 -18.94 -2.36 8.15
C ASP A 178 -18.59 -0.88 8.29
N ARG A 179 -19.60 -0.01 8.43
CA ARG A 179 -19.45 1.44 8.50
C ARG A 179 -18.63 1.93 9.70
N LYS A 180 -18.52 1.12 10.76
CA LYS A 180 -17.74 1.44 11.97
C LYS A 180 -16.40 0.73 12.02
N ALA A 181 -16.32 -0.49 11.51
CA ALA A 181 -15.18 -1.38 11.69
C ALA A 181 -14.26 -1.46 10.47
N SER A 182 -14.80 -1.34 9.25
CA SER A 182 -14.02 -1.49 8.03
C SER A 182 -13.06 -0.33 7.81
N PHE A 183 -11.85 -0.68 7.39
CA PHE A 183 -10.85 0.23 6.84
C PHE A 183 -10.51 -0.27 5.44
N LEU A 184 -11.24 0.21 4.44
CA LEU A 184 -11.07 -0.15 3.03
C LEU A 184 -9.75 0.44 2.54
N ASN A 185 -8.72 -0.40 2.43
CA ASN A 185 -7.35 0.06 2.30
C ASN A 185 -6.91 0.17 0.84
N ASP A 186 -6.90 -0.95 0.11
CA ASP A 186 -6.35 -0.98 -1.23
C ASP A 186 -7.28 -1.71 -2.21
N VAL A 187 -7.09 -1.45 -3.51
CA VAL A 187 -7.89 -2.02 -4.59
C VAL A 187 -7.04 -2.34 -5.82
N VAL A 188 -7.24 -3.54 -6.38
CA VAL A 188 -6.69 -3.93 -7.67
C VAL A 188 -7.78 -4.46 -8.59
N VAL A 189 -7.57 -4.37 -9.90
CA VAL A 189 -8.61 -4.66 -10.89
C VAL A 189 -8.11 -5.61 -11.96
N ASP A 190 -8.88 -6.67 -12.21
CA ASP A 190 -8.81 -7.46 -13.43
C ASP A 190 -9.46 -6.62 -14.56
N GLU A 191 -8.65 -5.92 -15.34
CA GLU A 191 -9.08 -4.94 -16.35
C GLU A 191 -9.89 -5.62 -17.47
N ASP A 192 -9.63 -6.90 -17.75
CA ASP A 192 -10.31 -7.66 -18.79
C ASP A 192 -11.72 -8.08 -18.37
N ARG A 193 -11.85 -8.57 -17.15
CA ARG A 193 -13.12 -9.06 -16.61
C ARG A 193 -13.88 -7.98 -15.87
N ARG A 194 -13.22 -6.85 -15.54
CA ARG A 194 -13.74 -5.73 -14.75
C ARG A 194 -14.18 -6.20 -13.36
N ILE A 195 -13.32 -6.98 -12.71
CA ILE A 195 -13.52 -7.44 -11.35
C ILE A 195 -12.49 -6.73 -10.46
N ALA A 196 -12.97 -6.04 -9.43
CA ALA A 196 -12.10 -5.43 -8.44
C ALA A 196 -12.00 -6.31 -7.18
N TYR A 197 -10.80 -6.34 -6.61
CA TYR A 197 -10.51 -6.96 -5.32
C TYR A 197 -10.08 -5.87 -4.36
N ILE A 198 -10.66 -5.85 -3.16
CA ILE A 198 -10.47 -4.79 -2.17
C ILE A 198 -10.02 -5.43 -0.86
N SER A 199 -8.95 -4.90 -0.26
CA SER A 199 -8.52 -5.27 1.09
C SER A 199 -9.26 -4.43 2.13
N ASP A 200 -9.88 -5.10 3.11
CA ASP A 200 -10.38 -4.48 4.32
C ASP A 200 -9.48 -4.88 5.50
N SER A 201 -8.62 -3.96 5.92
CA SER A 201 -7.63 -4.22 6.97
C SER A 201 -8.20 -4.28 8.37
N GLY A 202 -9.47 -3.93 8.55
CA GLY A 202 -10.18 -3.98 9.82
C GLY A 202 -9.58 -3.12 10.93
N SER A 203 -8.67 -2.20 10.62
CA SER A 203 -7.91 -1.44 11.64
C SER A 203 -8.78 -0.54 12.53
N ARG A 204 -9.97 -0.13 12.06
CA ARG A 204 -10.94 0.64 12.87
C ARG A 204 -11.61 -0.19 13.97
N SER A 205 -11.54 -1.50 13.90
CA SER A 205 -12.03 -2.42 14.93
C SER A 205 -10.91 -3.08 15.73
N ALA A 206 -9.69 -2.53 15.70
CA ALA A 206 -8.58 -3.04 16.50
C ALA A 206 -8.93 -3.06 18.00
N PRO A 207 -8.54 -4.12 18.76
CA PRO A 207 -7.62 -5.20 18.35
C PRO A 207 -8.25 -6.39 17.63
N GLU A 208 -9.58 -6.48 17.49
CA GLU A 208 -10.27 -7.61 16.84
C GLU A 208 -9.98 -7.68 15.35
N ASN A 209 -9.69 -6.56 14.72
CA ASN A 209 -9.43 -6.39 13.29
C ASN A 209 -10.37 -7.23 12.42
N ARG A 210 -11.56 -6.70 12.12
CA ARG A 210 -12.53 -7.38 11.24
C ARG A 210 -12.07 -7.33 9.78
N VAL A 211 -10.97 -8.01 9.52
CA VAL A 211 -10.37 -8.13 8.20
C VAL A 211 -11.28 -8.86 7.22
N GLY A 212 -11.08 -8.62 5.93
CA GLY A 212 -11.77 -9.34 4.87
C GLY A 212 -11.27 -8.97 3.49
N LEU A 213 -11.67 -9.75 2.50
CA LEU A 213 -11.48 -9.45 1.09
C LEU A 213 -12.86 -9.19 0.46
N ILE A 214 -13.00 -8.09 -0.29
CA ILE A 214 -14.23 -7.78 -1.00
C ILE A 214 -14.00 -7.95 -2.50
N VAL A 215 -14.87 -8.70 -3.15
CA VAL A 215 -14.85 -8.92 -4.60
C VAL A 215 -16.02 -8.17 -5.22
N VAL A 216 -15.72 -7.30 -6.18
CA VAL A 216 -16.71 -6.44 -6.85
C VAL A 216 -16.75 -6.77 -8.33
N ASP A 217 -17.91 -7.15 -8.84
CA ASP A 217 -18.15 -7.30 -10.27
C ASP A 217 -18.74 -5.99 -10.82
N PHE A 218 -17.95 -5.29 -11.63
CA PHE A 218 -18.40 -4.06 -12.28
C PHE A 218 -19.60 -4.30 -13.22
N ASN A 219 -19.64 -5.41 -13.94
CA ASN A 219 -20.66 -5.62 -14.96
C ASN A 219 -22.06 -5.74 -14.33
N THR A 220 -22.15 -6.50 -13.24
CA THR A 220 -23.40 -6.67 -12.48
C THR A 220 -23.63 -5.55 -11.45
N GLY A 221 -22.57 -4.91 -10.98
CA GLY A 221 -22.61 -3.93 -9.89
C GLY A 221 -22.76 -4.59 -8.51
N THR A 222 -22.47 -5.88 -8.39
CA THR A 222 -22.56 -6.62 -7.15
C THR A 222 -21.22 -6.66 -6.42
N ALA A 223 -21.26 -6.69 -5.09
CA ALA A 223 -20.11 -6.88 -4.24
C ALA A 223 -20.36 -8.02 -3.24
N ARG A 224 -19.33 -8.77 -2.90
CA ARG A 224 -19.39 -9.78 -1.84
C ARG A 224 -18.14 -9.77 -0.99
N ARG A 225 -18.30 -9.99 0.31
CA ARG A 225 -17.21 -10.18 1.27
C ARG A 225 -16.89 -11.66 1.37
N VAL A 226 -15.62 -11.99 1.38
CA VAL A 226 -15.10 -13.36 1.54
C VAL A 226 -13.93 -13.35 2.52
N LEU A 227 -13.60 -14.52 3.07
CA LEU A 227 -12.51 -14.69 4.02
C LEU A 227 -12.65 -13.77 5.25
N ASP A 228 -13.89 -13.53 5.70
CA ASP A 228 -14.14 -12.66 6.86
C ASP A 228 -13.37 -13.18 8.09
N ARG A 229 -12.51 -12.31 8.66
CA ARG A 229 -11.64 -12.62 9.81
C ARG A 229 -10.69 -13.82 9.60
N HIS A 230 -10.39 -14.19 8.36
CA HIS A 230 -9.51 -15.32 8.08
C HIS A 230 -8.08 -15.06 8.58
N PRO A 231 -7.39 -16.05 9.21
CA PRO A 231 -6.04 -15.87 9.77
C PRO A 231 -4.99 -15.35 8.78
N ALA A 232 -5.04 -15.73 7.50
CA ALA A 232 -4.10 -15.26 6.48
C ALA A 232 -4.30 -13.77 6.10
N LEU A 233 -5.37 -13.13 6.57
CA LEU A 233 -5.63 -11.69 6.42
C LEU A 233 -5.42 -10.93 7.74
N GLN A 234 -5.29 -11.66 8.85
CA GLN A 234 -5.27 -11.12 10.21
C GLN A 234 -3.87 -10.68 10.61
N ILE A 235 -3.77 -9.77 11.58
CA ILE A 235 -2.51 -9.43 12.22
C ILE A 235 -1.83 -10.69 12.76
N GLU A 236 -0.51 -10.77 12.62
CA GLU A 236 0.25 -11.92 13.13
C GLU A 236 0.52 -11.74 14.64
N PRO A 237 0.17 -12.73 15.48
CA PRO A 237 0.37 -12.64 16.93
C PRO A 237 1.83 -12.36 17.29
N GLY A 238 2.06 -11.35 18.16
CA GLY A 238 3.38 -11.00 18.66
C GLY A 238 4.23 -10.16 17.69
N VAL A 239 3.78 -9.95 16.45
CA VAL A 239 4.46 -9.06 15.51
C VAL A 239 4.15 -7.61 15.84
N LYS A 240 5.19 -6.79 15.85
CA LYS A 240 5.12 -5.33 16.00
C LYS A 240 5.50 -4.67 14.68
N VAL A 241 4.92 -3.52 14.40
CA VAL A 241 5.36 -2.71 13.27
C VAL A 241 6.61 -1.94 13.70
N VAL A 242 7.69 -2.13 12.94
CA VAL A 242 9.00 -1.49 13.18
C VAL A 242 9.38 -0.66 11.97
N SER A 243 9.78 0.58 12.21
CA SER A 243 10.34 1.48 11.20
C SER A 243 11.58 2.16 11.74
N HIS A 244 12.66 2.23 10.95
CA HIS A 244 13.94 2.81 11.36
C HIS A 244 14.47 2.25 12.69
N GLY A 245 14.33 0.93 12.90
CA GLY A 245 14.81 0.26 14.11
C GLY A 245 13.99 0.49 15.39
N ALA A 246 12.89 1.23 15.31
CA ALA A 246 12.03 1.52 16.46
C ALA A 246 10.61 0.98 16.24
N GLU A 247 9.96 0.53 17.32
CA GLU A 247 8.54 0.17 17.33
C GLU A 247 7.71 1.41 17.00
N VAL A 248 6.78 1.26 16.07
CA VAL A 248 5.82 2.31 15.72
C VAL A 248 4.76 2.40 16.81
N TRP A 249 4.59 3.59 17.40
CA TRP A 249 3.66 3.90 18.49
C TRP A 249 3.83 2.98 19.70
N PRO A 250 4.97 3.04 20.42
CA PRO A 250 5.20 2.23 21.61
C PRO A 250 4.07 2.41 22.63
N GLY A 251 3.56 1.31 23.19
CA GLY A 251 2.45 1.31 24.14
C GLY A 251 1.04 1.43 23.55
N LYS A 252 0.92 1.78 22.26
CA LYS A 252 -0.34 1.78 21.51
C LYS A 252 -0.05 1.20 20.11
N PRO A 253 0.19 -0.10 20.01
CA PRO A 253 0.72 -0.70 18.77
C PRO A 253 -0.20 -0.46 17.57
N LEU A 254 0.41 -0.21 16.42
CA LEU A 254 -0.29 -0.12 15.16
C LEU A 254 -0.74 -1.53 14.74
N LEU A 255 -2.04 -1.73 14.59
CA LEU A 255 -2.65 -3.01 14.26
C LEU A 255 -3.39 -2.91 12.92
N ILE A 256 -2.72 -3.30 11.85
CA ILE A 256 -3.26 -3.29 10.48
C ILE A 256 -3.19 -4.72 9.93
N GLY A 257 -4.34 -5.28 9.57
CA GLY A 257 -4.46 -6.58 8.91
C GLY A 257 -4.00 -6.53 7.45
N ILE A 258 -4.68 -7.28 6.57
CA ILE A 258 -4.43 -7.24 5.11
C ILE A 258 -4.40 -5.79 4.64
N ASN A 259 -3.34 -5.45 3.88
CA ASN A 259 -3.12 -4.09 3.40
C ASN A 259 -2.89 -4.08 1.89
N GLY A 260 -1.64 -3.96 1.45
CA GLY A 260 -1.32 -3.96 0.03
C GLY A 260 -1.75 -5.25 -0.67
N ILE A 261 -2.34 -5.09 -1.85
CA ILE A 261 -2.75 -6.20 -2.73
C ILE A 261 -2.27 -5.95 -4.16
N ALA A 262 -1.98 -7.02 -4.90
CA ALA A 262 -1.59 -6.95 -6.30
C ALA A 262 -2.14 -8.14 -7.09
N LEU A 263 -2.37 -7.97 -8.39
CA LEU A 263 -2.67 -9.07 -9.31
C LEU A 263 -1.43 -9.45 -10.12
N SER A 264 -1.29 -10.73 -10.46
CA SER A 264 -0.38 -11.14 -11.54
C SER A 264 -0.79 -10.49 -12.87
N PRO A 265 0.13 -10.34 -13.85
CA PRO A 265 -0.18 -9.68 -15.13
C PRO A 265 -1.34 -10.28 -15.91
N ASP A 266 -1.58 -11.58 -15.75
CA ASP A 266 -2.72 -12.31 -16.32
C ASP A 266 -3.99 -12.25 -15.48
N ALA A 267 -3.92 -11.57 -14.31
CA ALA A 267 -4.96 -11.48 -13.31
C ALA A 267 -5.46 -12.84 -12.77
N GLU A 268 -4.65 -13.91 -12.88
CA GLU A 268 -5.03 -15.25 -12.40
C GLU A 268 -4.56 -15.51 -10.96
N THR A 269 -3.72 -14.64 -10.38
CA THR A 269 -3.24 -14.74 -8.99
C THR A 269 -3.40 -13.39 -8.29
N LEU A 270 -4.06 -13.38 -7.14
CA LEU A 270 -4.10 -12.27 -6.19
C LEU A 270 -3.03 -12.48 -5.13
N TYR A 271 -2.20 -11.45 -4.91
CA TYR A 271 -1.18 -11.40 -3.86
C TYR A 271 -1.58 -10.41 -2.78
N TRP A 272 -1.18 -10.65 -1.54
CA TRP A 272 -1.32 -9.69 -0.44
C TRP A 272 -0.26 -9.88 0.64
N THR A 273 -0.13 -8.83 1.46
CA THR A 273 0.60 -8.86 2.72
C THR A 273 -0.24 -8.29 3.85
N VAL A 274 0.22 -8.51 5.07
CA VAL A 274 -0.38 -7.98 6.30
C VAL A 274 0.62 -7.01 6.92
N THR A 275 0.24 -5.74 7.14
CA THR A 275 1.21 -4.76 7.67
C THR A 275 1.70 -5.11 9.08
N THR A 276 0.79 -5.52 9.97
CA THR A 276 1.20 -6.08 11.28
C THR A 276 1.46 -7.58 11.14
N GLY A 277 2.37 -7.93 10.26
CA GLY A 277 2.79 -9.26 9.89
C GLY A 277 4.11 -9.22 9.14
N THR A 278 4.58 -10.39 8.73
CA THR A 278 5.86 -10.57 8.01
C THR A 278 5.74 -11.48 6.80
N HIS A 279 4.57 -12.06 6.54
CA HIS A 279 4.35 -13.01 5.46
C HIS A 279 3.64 -12.39 4.27
N ALA A 280 3.91 -12.97 3.09
CA ALA A 280 3.15 -12.73 1.87
C ALA A 280 2.32 -13.96 1.52
N TYR A 281 1.20 -13.72 0.86
CA TYR A 281 0.25 -14.76 0.47
C TYR A 281 -0.17 -14.61 -0.98
N ALA A 282 -0.66 -15.70 -1.57
CA ALA A 282 -1.22 -15.74 -2.90
C ALA A 282 -2.50 -16.60 -2.94
N LEU A 283 -3.39 -16.27 -3.86
CA LEU A 283 -4.64 -16.98 -4.08
C LEU A 283 -5.01 -16.99 -5.57
N PRO A 284 -5.32 -18.14 -6.18
CA PRO A 284 -5.88 -18.18 -7.52
C PRO A 284 -7.20 -17.41 -7.61
N THR A 285 -7.30 -16.44 -8.52
CA THR A 285 -8.50 -15.61 -8.65
C THR A 285 -9.70 -16.39 -9.20
N ALA A 286 -9.46 -17.55 -9.83
CA ALA A 286 -10.52 -18.41 -10.34
C ALA A 286 -11.57 -18.77 -9.27
N VAL A 287 -11.13 -19.07 -8.03
CA VAL A 287 -12.03 -19.39 -6.93
C VAL A 287 -12.82 -18.17 -6.45
N LEU A 288 -12.25 -16.96 -6.58
CA LEU A 288 -12.90 -15.70 -6.25
C LEU A 288 -13.94 -15.28 -7.31
N LYS A 289 -13.77 -15.71 -8.54
CA LYS A 289 -14.71 -15.42 -9.66
C LYS A 289 -15.97 -16.30 -9.60
N GLN A 290 -15.92 -17.40 -8.88
CA GLN A 290 -17.06 -18.32 -8.71
C GLN A 290 -17.99 -17.81 -7.60
N HIS A 291 -19.17 -17.30 -7.96
CA HIS A 291 -20.13 -16.74 -6.99
C HIS A 291 -20.59 -17.72 -5.90
N GLY A 292 -20.51 -19.02 -6.14
CA GLY A 292 -20.90 -20.07 -5.20
C GLY A 292 -19.80 -20.62 -4.31
N SER A 293 -18.55 -20.14 -4.46
CA SER A 293 -17.43 -20.62 -3.62
C SER A 293 -17.63 -20.19 -2.15
N THR A 294 -17.56 -21.15 -1.26
CA THR A 294 -17.57 -20.92 0.20
C THR A 294 -16.22 -20.41 0.69
N ASP A 295 -16.20 -19.75 1.83
CA ASP A 295 -14.93 -19.29 2.45
C ASP A 295 -13.96 -20.46 2.72
N ALA A 296 -14.46 -21.65 3.06
CA ALA A 296 -13.61 -22.82 3.24
C ALA A 296 -12.93 -23.29 1.94
N GLN A 297 -13.65 -23.24 0.81
CA GLN A 297 -13.09 -23.57 -0.51
C GLN A 297 -12.06 -22.53 -0.94
N ILE A 298 -12.31 -21.25 -0.69
CA ILE A 298 -11.38 -20.14 -0.98
C ILE A 298 -10.14 -20.29 -0.09
N ALA A 299 -10.32 -20.47 1.21
CA ALA A 299 -9.24 -20.61 2.19
C ALA A 299 -8.31 -21.80 1.89
N GLY A 300 -8.88 -22.92 1.41
CA GLY A 300 -8.12 -24.10 1.03
C GLY A 300 -7.17 -23.91 -0.16
N GLN A 301 -7.27 -22.78 -0.88
CA GLN A 301 -6.39 -22.44 -2.01
C GLN A 301 -5.37 -21.33 -1.68
N ILE A 302 -5.38 -20.81 -0.45
CA ILE A 302 -4.40 -19.79 -0.03
C ILE A 302 -3.01 -20.44 0.05
N LEU A 303 -2.05 -19.81 -0.59
CA LEU A 303 -0.65 -20.17 -0.56
C LEU A 303 0.10 -19.16 0.33
N ASN A 304 0.81 -19.65 1.35
CA ASN A 304 1.77 -18.86 2.09
C ASN A 304 3.10 -18.85 1.30
N LEU A 305 3.54 -17.69 0.87
CA LEU A 305 4.77 -17.49 0.07
C LEU A 305 6.02 -17.38 0.95
N GLY A 306 5.87 -17.42 2.27
CA GLY A 306 6.96 -17.26 3.24
C GLY A 306 7.12 -15.82 3.71
N THR A 307 8.17 -15.61 4.51
CA THR A 307 8.45 -14.31 5.12
C THR A 307 9.03 -13.33 4.10
N VAL A 308 8.52 -12.11 4.12
CA VAL A 308 9.09 -10.96 3.41
C VAL A 308 10.37 -10.47 4.11
N GLY A 309 10.44 -10.64 5.43
CA GLY A 309 11.58 -10.27 6.27
C GLY A 309 11.42 -8.96 7.03
N GLY A 310 10.34 -8.22 6.83
CA GLY A 310 9.96 -7.01 7.56
C GLY A 310 8.47 -6.75 7.45
N ASN A 311 8.00 -5.69 8.10
CA ASN A 311 6.64 -5.18 7.92
C ASN A 311 6.50 -4.53 6.54
N THR A 312 5.33 -4.62 5.95
CA THR A 312 5.07 -4.20 4.57
C THR A 312 3.90 -3.25 4.49
N ASP A 313 3.79 -2.54 3.35
CA ASP A 313 2.64 -1.71 3.04
C ASP A 313 2.09 -2.03 1.65
N GLY A 314 2.56 -1.38 0.58
CA GLY A 314 2.01 -1.54 -0.76
C GLY A 314 2.67 -2.62 -1.63
N LEU A 315 1.96 -3.06 -2.66
CA LEU A 315 2.38 -4.10 -3.60
C LEU A 315 2.13 -3.68 -5.05
N VAL A 316 3.00 -4.13 -5.96
CA VAL A 316 2.77 -4.05 -7.41
C VAL A 316 3.47 -5.19 -8.15
N THR A 317 2.92 -5.64 -9.28
CA THR A 317 3.57 -6.61 -10.17
C THR A 317 4.09 -5.94 -11.44
N ASP A 318 5.23 -6.43 -11.97
CA ASP A 318 5.69 -6.05 -13.30
C ASP A 318 5.11 -6.98 -14.38
N ALA A 319 5.28 -6.60 -15.65
CA ALA A 319 4.79 -7.39 -16.79
C ALA A 319 5.48 -8.78 -16.91
N ARG A 320 6.56 -9.04 -16.17
CA ARG A 320 7.25 -10.33 -16.10
C ARG A 320 6.71 -11.24 -15.00
N GLY A 321 5.81 -10.71 -14.16
CA GLY A 321 5.18 -11.39 -13.04
C GLY A 321 5.96 -11.27 -11.73
N ASN A 322 7.05 -10.50 -11.65
CA ASN A 322 7.69 -10.24 -10.37
C ASN A 322 6.77 -9.37 -9.50
N LEU A 323 6.65 -9.73 -8.23
CA LEU A 323 5.94 -8.93 -7.24
C LEU A 323 6.94 -8.06 -6.48
N TYR A 324 6.68 -6.77 -6.39
CA TYR A 324 7.45 -5.80 -5.61
C TYR A 324 6.61 -5.38 -4.41
N ILE A 325 7.25 -5.41 -3.24
CA ILE A 325 6.64 -5.19 -1.93
C ILE A 325 7.43 -4.09 -1.24
N THR A 326 6.77 -3.05 -0.76
CA THR A 326 7.42 -2.03 0.05
C THR A 326 7.69 -2.58 1.44
N ASP A 327 8.93 -2.41 1.93
CA ASP A 327 9.39 -2.89 3.23
C ASP A 327 9.60 -1.71 4.18
N VAL A 328 8.68 -1.54 5.10
CA VAL A 328 8.66 -0.46 6.09
C VAL A 328 9.79 -0.62 7.11
N THR A 329 10.10 -1.86 7.47
CA THR A 329 11.14 -2.17 8.48
C THR A 329 12.55 -1.89 7.95
N ARG A 330 12.82 -2.25 6.68
CA ARG A 330 14.14 -2.14 6.06
C ARG A 330 14.26 -0.98 5.07
N ASN A 331 13.25 -0.09 5.03
CA ASN A 331 13.24 1.14 4.22
C ASN A 331 13.52 0.88 2.73
N GLY A 332 12.85 -0.10 2.16
CA GLY A 332 13.22 -0.57 0.82
C GLY A 332 12.14 -1.31 0.06
N ILE A 333 12.60 -2.04 -0.95
CA ILE A 333 11.77 -2.85 -1.84
C ILE A 333 12.25 -4.30 -1.81
N VAL A 334 11.32 -5.19 -1.53
CA VAL A 334 11.49 -6.64 -1.68
C VAL A 334 10.88 -7.08 -3.00
N ARG A 335 11.55 -7.98 -3.69
CA ARG A 335 11.03 -8.65 -4.89
C ARG A 335 10.75 -10.12 -4.59
N TYR A 336 9.56 -10.56 -4.90
CA TYR A 336 9.24 -11.98 -5.04
C TYR A 336 9.28 -12.37 -6.53
N ASP A 337 10.07 -13.39 -6.84
CA ASP A 337 10.13 -14.00 -8.17
C ASP A 337 9.28 -15.29 -8.15
N PRO A 338 8.13 -15.34 -8.85
CA PRO A 338 7.24 -16.48 -8.82
C PRO A 338 7.82 -17.73 -9.52
N LYS A 339 8.81 -17.57 -10.41
CA LYS A 339 9.46 -18.68 -11.11
C LYS A 339 10.41 -19.45 -10.19
N THR A 340 11.19 -18.72 -9.41
CA THR A 340 12.14 -19.30 -8.44
C THR A 340 11.55 -19.43 -7.04
N ARG A 341 10.40 -18.80 -6.77
CA ARG A 341 9.74 -18.70 -5.46
C ARG A 341 10.66 -18.09 -4.39
N THR A 342 11.43 -17.09 -4.76
CA THR A 342 12.39 -16.44 -3.86
C THR A 342 11.99 -15.02 -3.53
N MET A 343 12.15 -14.66 -2.24
CA MET A 343 12.04 -13.29 -1.73
C MET A 343 13.44 -12.69 -1.59
N SER A 344 13.64 -11.45 -2.05
CA SER A 344 14.93 -10.75 -1.97
C SER A 344 14.73 -9.27 -1.74
N LEU A 345 15.41 -8.70 -0.75
CA LEU A 345 15.55 -7.25 -0.61
C LEU A 345 16.46 -6.76 -1.73
N ILE A 346 15.89 -6.06 -2.71
CA ILE A 346 16.62 -5.65 -3.93
C ILE A 346 17.12 -4.22 -3.88
N ALA A 347 16.52 -3.40 -3.03
CA ALA A 347 16.90 -2.00 -2.86
C ALA A 347 16.49 -1.51 -1.46
N ALA A 348 17.34 -0.71 -0.82
CA ALA A 348 17.03 -0.06 0.46
C ALA A 348 17.78 1.27 0.55
N ASN A 349 17.21 2.23 1.29
CA ASN A 349 17.86 3.51 1.57
C ASN A 349 17.33 4.06 2.91
N GLU A 350 18.21 4.37 3.84
CA GLU A 350 17.84 4.87 5.17
C GLU A 350 17.07 6.19 5.16
N ALA A 351 17.13 6.96 4.07
CA ALA A 351 16.37 8.19 3.93
C ALA A 351 14.89 7.94 3.54
N VAL A 352 14.54 6.73 3.10
CA VAL A 352 13.14 6.34 2.81
C VAL A 352 12.36 6.27 4.11
N ARG A 353 11.26 7.00 4.20
CA ARG A 353 10.42 7.09 5.40
C ARG A 353 9.04 6.52 5.10
N TRP A 354 8.73 5.33 5.63
CA TRP A 354 7.47 4.65 5.39
C TRP A 354 7.18 4.49 3.90
N PRO A 355 7.87 3.59 3.18
CA PRO A 355 7.55 3.31 1.79
C PRO A 355 6.17 2.68 1.71
N ASP A 356 5.29 3.31 0.92
CA ASP A 356 3.87 2.92 0.79
C ASP A 356 3.60 2.49 -0.66
N THR A 357 2.61 3.04 -1.31
CA THR A 357 2.07 2.59 -2.59
C THR A 357 3.13 2.59 -3.70
N PRO A 358 3.53 1.42 -4.23
CA PRO A 358 4.37 1.33 -5.41
C PRO A 358 3.51 1.30 -6.69
N ALA A 359 3.98 1.97 -7.75
CA ALA A 359 3.36 1.95 -9.07
C ALA A 359 4.41 1.89 -10.17
N ILE A 360 4.13 1.18 -11.27
CA ILE A 360 5.03 1.13 -12.42
C ILE A 360 4.58 2.16 -13.44
N ARG A 361 5.50 3.05 -13.82
CA ARG A 361 5.30 4.05 -14.86
C ARG A 361 5.24 3.41 -16.26
N PRO A 362 4.70 4.12 -17.27
CA PRO A 362 4.71 3.64 -18.65
C PRO A 362 6.11 3.36 -19.21
N ASP A 363 7.15 4.04 -18.70
CA ASP A 363 8.56 3.83 -19.08
C ASP A 363 9.22 2.62 -18.38
N GLY A 364 8.49 1.95 -17.48
CA GLY A 364 8.93 0.74 -16.79
C GLY A 364 9.59 0.98 -15.44
N ASP A 365 9.78 2.23 -14.99
CA ASP A 365 10.31 2.51 -13.66
C ASP A 365 9.27 2.27 -12.58
N LEU A 366 9.69 1.72 -11.45
CA LEU A 366 8.87 1.65 -10.25
C LEU A 366 9.04 2.94 -9.46
N ILE A 367 7.93 3.60 -9.15
CA ILE A 367 7.85 4.75 -8.26
C ILE A 367 7.05 4.34 -7.03
N PHE A 368 7.45 4.80 -5.86
CA PHE A 368 6.65 4.62 -4.64
C PHE A 368 6.64 5.90 -3.80
N THR A 369 5.61 6.05 -3.00
CA THR A 369 5.47 7.16 -2.05
C THR A 369 6.24 6.87 -0.77
N SER A 370 6.75 7.93 -0.14
CA SER A 370 7.44 7.88 1.15
C SER A 370 7.14 9.18 1.90
N SER A 371 6.10 9.16 2.71
CA SER A 371 5.52 10.36 3.33
C SER A 371 5.44 10.29 4.85
N SER A 372 6.17 9.40 5.51
CA SER A 372 6.14 9.21 6.98
C SER A 372 4.72 9.11 7.54
N LEU A 373 3.85 8.30 6.92
CA LEU A 373 2.42 8.24 7.27
C LEU A 373 2.19 7.94 8.76
N ASN A 374 3.00 7.05 9.34
CA ASN A 374 2.96 6.75 10.77
C ASN A 374 3.15 7.99 11.66
N ASP A 375 4.07 8.89 11.28
CA ASP A 375 4.36 10.11 12.03
C ASP A 375 3.25 11.15 11.84
N HIS A 376 2.66 11.23 10.65
CA HIS A 376 1.48 12.07 10.38
C HIS A 376 0.27 11.62 11.19
N PHE A 377 -0.02 10.32 11.23
CA PHE A 377 -1.14 9.77 12.00
C PHE A 377 -0.95 9.91 13.51
N ALA A 378 0.31 9.93 13.99
CA ALA A 378 0.63 10.21 15.37
C ALA A 378 0.62 11.71 15.73
N GLY A 379 0.46 12.62 14.74
CA GLY A 379 0.59 14.06 14.94
C GLY A 379 2.02 14.50 15.27
N ALA A 380 3.02 13.68 14.94
CA ALA A 380 4.42 13.95 15.24
C ALA A 380 5.06 14.92 14.24
N VAL A 381 4.54 15.01 13.02
CA VAL A 381 5.03 15.98 12.01
C VAL A 381 4.46 17.36 12.31
N LYS A 382 5.35 18.35 12.44
CA LYS A 382 4.97 19.74 12.68
C LYS A 382 4.75 20.49 11.37
N PRO A 383 3.86 21.50 11.32
CA PRO A 383 3.69 22.36 10.15
C PRO A 383 5.03 22.95 9.68
N GLY A 384 5.29 22.88 8.37
CA GLY A 384 6.54 23.33 7.74
C GLY A 384 7.68 22.29 7.79
N HIS A 385 7.45 21.12 8.38
CA HIS A 385 8.40 20.01 8.41
C HIS A 385 7.93 18.80 7.60
N GLU A 386 6.87 18.97 6.80
CA GLU A 386 6.34 17.95 5.91
C GLU A 386 7.39 17.55 4.87
N ARG A 387 7.47 16.25 4.61
CA ARG A 387 8.26 15.69 3.52
C ARG A 387 7.43 14.63 2.83
N TYR A 388 6.96 14.93 1.63
CA TYR A 388 6.25 14.02 0.76
C TYR A 388 7.17 13.66 -0.38
N GLU A 389 7.75 12.47 -0.33
CA GLU A 389 8.77 12.04 -1.26
C GLU A 389 8.24 10.97 -2.21
N LEU A 390 8.71 11.02 -3.45
CA LEU A 390 8.56 9.95 -4.42
C LEU A 390 9.94 9.39 -4.72
N TRP A 391 10.09 8.10 -4.55
CA TRP A 391 11.32 7.37 -4.80
C TRP A 391 11.20 6.53 -6.08
N ARG A 392 12.30 6.36 -6.78
CA ARG A 392 12.40 5.64 -8.04
C ARG A 392 13.33 4.45 -7.91
N LEU A 393 12.88 3.30 -8.42
CA LEU A 393 13.66 2.10 -8.64
C LEU A 393 13.63 1.77 -10.14
N PRO A 394 14.74 1.92 -10.89
CA PRO A 394 14.81 1.53 -12.29
C PRO A 394 14.71 0.01 -12.42
N LEU A 395 13.63 -0.51 -13.03
CA LEU A 395 13.45 -1.96 -13.22
C LEU A 395 14.14 -2.49 -14.50
N SER A 396 14.45 -1.60 -15.43
CA SER A 396 15.16 -1.95 -16.68
C SER A 396 16.68 -2.21 -16.48
N ALA A 397 17.23 -1.75 -15.34
CA ALA A 397 18.63 -1.90 -14.98
C ALA A 397 18.93 -3.21 -14.21
N SER A 398 18.24 -4.33 -14.49
CA SER A 398 18.73 -5.63 -14.00
C SER A 398 20.12 -5.86 -14.56
N PRO A 399 21.15 -6.08 -13.72
CA PRO A 399 22.48 -6.36 -14.23
C PRO A 399 22.40 -7.58 -15.15
N ALA A 400 22.82 -7.40 -16.38
CA ALA A 400 23.03 -8.51 -17.30
C ALA A 400 23.91 -9.52 -16.57
N THR A 401 23.41 -10.72 -16.34
CA THR A 401 24.23 -11.86 -15.94
C THR A 401 25.35 -11.96 -16.96
N LYS A 402 26.55 -11.52 -16.58
CA LYS A 402 27.75 -11.84 -17.35
C LYS A 402 27.84 -13.36 -17.38
N LYS A 403 27.65 -13.93 -18.57
CA LYS A 403 27.96 -15.33 -18.87
C LYS A 403 29.46 -15.59 -18.75
#